data_1e329b56ce1a1fe44d886a78b2faca68
#
_entry.id   1e329b56ce1a1fe44d886a78b2faca68
#
_cell.length_a   1.000
_cell.length_b   1.000
_cell.length_c   1.000
_cell.angle_alpha   90.00
_cell.angle_beta   90.00
_cell.angle_gamma   90.00
#
_symmetry.space_group_name_H-M   'P 1'
#
loop_
_entity.id
_entity.type
_entity.pdbx_description
1 polymer ?
#
loop_
_entity_poly.entity_id
_entity_poly.type
_entity_poly.pdbx_seq_one_letter_code
_entity_poly.pdbx_strand_id
1 'polypeptide(L)'
;LKNAIHDIIKTAKVYGYGSGKEKTWWGFWDTDRDENGYYIDRYSAQNEWEKATSQGTPGAAMNIEHSFPKSWWGGASNQAYKDLYNLMPCKARINSTKSNFPMGKVESGDKGNGWTKVGRGSDGKMYWEPADMWKGDFARGYMYMATAYQDYTWKGTQALQILQQGAYPTLQKWAYTLYIQWAKADKPNALEIKRNNDVAKIQGNRNPYVDFPNLMEYVWGDSTNIAFNPETTVKSSNYVNGDGGGGGSVDPDPNPGTTKVNIYQATFT
;
A
#
# COMPACT_ATOMS: atom_id res chain seq x y z
N LEU A 1 11.24 6.74 14.85
CA LEU A 1 9.95 7.04 14.21
C LEU A 1 9.20 5.75 13.81
N LYS A 2 9.79 4.84 13.01
CA LYS A 2 9.11 3.64 12.50
C LYS A 2 8.44 2.80 13.59
N ASN A 3 9.11 2.55 14.72
CA ASN A 3 8.52 1.81 15.84
C ASN A 3 7.30 2.53 16.45
N ALA A 4 7.34 3.87 16.53
CA ALA A 4 6.21 4.63 17.02
C ALA A 4 5.00 4.55 16.06
N ILE A 5 5.25 4.57 14.74
CA ILE A 5 4.20 4.35 13.75
C ILE A 5 3.64 2.91 13.88
N HIS A 6 4.53 1.92 13.97
CA HIS A 6 4.12 0.52 14.20
C HIS A 6 3.18 0.39 15.40
N ASP A 7 3.53 0.98 16.54
CA ASP A 7 2.72 0.89 17.76
C ASP A 7 1.30 1.48 17.59
N ILE A 8 1.14 2.45 16.69
CA ILE A 8 -0.16 3.06 16.37
C ILE A 8 -0.97 2.15 15.44
N ILE A 9 -0.33 1.57 14.41
CA ILE A 9 -1.06 0.90 13.31
C ILE A 9 -1.10 -0.62 13.40
N LYS A 10 -0.34 -1.25 14.28
CA LYS A 10 -0.20 -2.72 14.38
C LYS A 10 -1.47 -3.47 14.75
N THR A 11 -2.47 -2.78 15.30
CA THR A 11 -3.74 -3.40 15.70
C THR A 11 -4.85 -2.95 14.77
N ALA A 12 -5.49 -3.90 14.12
CA ALA A 12 -6.62 -3.68 13.23
C ALA A 12 -7.77 -4.63 13.56
N LYS A 13 -8.99 -4.13 13.53
CA LYS A 13 -10.21 -4.95 13.59
C LYS A 13 -10.56 -5.45 12.20
N VAL A 14 -10.03 -6.60 11.81
CA VAL A 14 -10.19 -7.15 10.46
C VAL A 14 -11.47 -7.95 10.30
N TYR A 15 -12.08 -7.86 9.13
CA TYR A 15 -13.17 -8.75 8.73
C TYR A 15 -12.67 -10.18 8.48
N GLY A 16 -13.59 -11.15 8.42
CA GLY A 16 -13.27 -12.51 8.00
C GLY A 16 -12.79 -12.54 6.53
N TYR A 17 -11.97 -13.51 6.18
CA TYR A 17 -11.55 -13.70 4.78
C TYR A 17 -12.65 -14.37 3.94
N GLY A 18 -12.85 -13.91 2.71
CA GLY A 18 -13.76 -14.53 1.74
C GLY A 18 -15.01 -13.71 1.44
N SER A 19 -16.09 -14.40 1.05
CA SER A 19 -17.37 -13.83 0.65
C SER A 19 -18.39 -13.87 1.77
N GLY A 20 -19.37 -12.96 1.73
CA GLY A 20 -20.47 -12.85 2.69
C GLY A 20 -20.31 -11.68 3.65
N LYS A 21 -21.28 -11.54 4.57
CA LYS A 21 -21.34 -10.43 5.53
C LYS A 21 -20.09 -10.40 6.42
N GLU A 22 -19.54 -9.20 6.62
CA GLU A 22 -18.33 -8.95 7.44
C GLU A 22 -17.11 -9.80 7.03
N LYS A 23 -16.99 -10.07 5.72
CA LYS A 23 -15.82 -10.70 5.12
C LYS A 23 -15.17 -9.77 4.09
N THR A 24 -14.08 -10.20 3.48
CA THR A 24 -13.28 -9.37 2.57
C THR A 24 -14.11 -8.73 1.47
N TRP A 25 -14.96 -9.49 0.75
CA TRP A 25 -15.80 -8.94 -0.31
C TRP A 25 -16.87 -7.97 0.20
N TRP A 26 -17.28 -8.09 1.46
CA TRP A 26 -18.14 -7.11 2.11
C TRP A 26 -17.42 -5.77 2.27
N GLY A 27 -16.16 -5.81 2.70
CA GLY A 27 -15.31 -4.62 2.81
C GLY A 27 -15.03 -3.97 1.45
N PHE A 28 -14.69 -4.75 0.42
CA PHE A 28 -14.42 -4.24 -0.92
C PHE A 28 -15.58 -3.46 -1.54
N TRP A 29 -16.81 -3.75 -1.15
CA TRP A 29 -17.98 -2.99 -1.56
C TRP A 29 -17.87 -1.51 -1.19
N ASP A 30 -17.27 -1.21 -0.06
CA ASP A 30 -17.09 0.16 0.44
C ASP A 30 -15.71 0.73 0.03
N THR A 31 -14.66 -0.09 0.07
CA THR A 31 -13.28 0.35 -0.05
C THR A 31 -12.72 0.32 -1.47
N ASP A 32 -13.21 -0.57 -2.34
CA ASP A 32 -12.61 -0.87 -3.64
C ASP A 32 -13.64 -0.94 -4.76
N ARG A 33 -14.63 -0.05 -4.73
CA ARG A 33 -15.64 0.11 -5.79
C ARG A 33 -15.67 1.56 -6.25
N ASP A 34 -15.76 1.75 -7.58
CA ASP A 34 -15.92 3.06 -8.19
C ASP A 34 -17.36 3.59 -8.07
N GLU A 35 -17.58 4.82 -8.50
CA GLU A 35 -18.90 5.49 -8.50
C GLU A 35 -19.92 4.82 -9.42
N ASN A 36 -19.46 4.09 -10.45
CA ASN A 36 -20.28 3.36 -11.40
C ASN A 36 -20.60 1.92 -10.94
N GLY A 37 -20.08 1.53 -9.78
CA GLY A 37 -20.33 0.22 -9.17
C GLY A 37 -19.41 -0.89 -9.65
N TYR A 38 -18.26 -0.59 -10.25
CA TYR A 38 -17.26 -1.57 -10.63
C TYR A 38 -16.23 -1.77 -9.51
N TYR A 39 -15.82 -3.03 -9.29
CA TYR A 39 -14.67 -3.33 -8.45
C TYR A 39 -13.38 -2.80 -9.09
N ILE A 40 -12.61 -2.03 -8.34
CA ILE A 40 -11.36 -1.42 -8.77
C ILE A 40 -10.25 -2.45 -8.74
N ASP A 41 -9.98 -3.07 -9.90
CA ASP A 41 -8.84 -3.96 -10.09
C ASP A 41 -7.61 -3.16 -10.52
N ARG A 42 -6.69 -2.94 -9.58
CA ARG A 42 -5.46 -2.17 -9.84
C ARG A 42 -4.46 -2.90 -10.73
N TYR A 43 -4.67 -4.20 -10.96
CA TYR A 43 -3.82 -4.99 -11.86
C TYR A 43 -4.30 -5.00 -13.30
N SER A 44 -5.49 -4.50 -13.57
CA SER A 44 -6.11 -4.51 -14.91
C SER A 44 -6.53 -3.10 -15.33
N ALA A 45 -6.59 -2.87 -16.64
CA ALA A 45 -7.13 -1.63 -17.18
C ALA A 45 -8.62 -1.48 -16.82
N GLN A 46 -9.09 -0.25 -16.69
CA GLN A 46 -10.45 0.04 -16.20
C GLN A 46 -11.56 -0.62 -17.02
N ASN A 47 -11.37 -0.77 -18.33
CA ASN A 47 -12.34 -1.45 -19.20
C ASN A 47 -12.45 -2.96 -18.96
N GLU A 48 -11.55 -3.52 -18.13
CA GLU A 48 -11.60 -4.93 -17.72
C GLU A 48 -12.22 -5.13 -16.33
N TRP A 49 -12.57 -4.04 -15.64
CA TRP A 49 -13.15 -4.12 -14.30
C TRP A 49 -14.52 -4.79 -14.32
N GLU A 50 -14.85 -5.48 -13.25
CA GLU A 50 -16.13 -6.19 -13.14
C GLU A 50 -17.12 -5.46 -12.24
N LYS A 51 -18.38 -5.43 -12.70
CA LYS A 51 -19.46 -4.80 -11.94
C LYS A 51 -19.76 -5.60 -10.67
N ALA A 52 -19.78 -4.91 -9.55
CA ALA A 52 -20.23 -5.47 -8.30
C ALA A 52 -21.76 -5.65 -8.34
N THR A 53 -22.26 -6.85 -8.05
CA THR A 53 -23.67 -7.18 -8.13
C THR A 53 -24.40 -7.01 -6.80
N SER A 54 -23.74 -7.36 -5.68
CA SER A 54 -24.27 -7.19 -4.33
C SER A 54 -23.12 -7.17 -3.32
N GLN A 55 -23.34 -6.53 -2.19
CA GLN A 55 -22.35 -6.45 -1.12
C GLN A 55 -21.96 -7.84 -0.60
N GLY A 56 -20.67 -8.09 -0.49
CA GLY A 56 -20.12 -9.38 -0.04
C GLY A 56 -20.00 -10.45 -1.14
N THR A 57 -20.29 -10.11 -2.40
CA THR A 57 -20.21 -11.04 -3.54
C THR A 57 -19.03 -10.66 -4.45
N PRO A 58 -18.18 -11.63 -4.86
CA PRO A 58 -17.11 -11.38 -5.81
C PRO A 58 -17.62 -11.09 -7.22
N GLY A 59 -16.81 -10.41 -8.04
CA GLY A 59 -16.97 -10.42 -9.49
C GLY A 59 -16.70 -11.82 -10.05
N ALA A 60 -17.30 -12.14 -11.21
CA ALA A 60 -17.33 -13.51 -11.76
C ALA A 60 -15.94 -14.14 -11.98
N ALA A 61 -14.96 -13.35 -12.41
CA ALA A 61 -13.60 -13.80 -12.67
C ALA A 61 -12.56 -13.19 -11.70
N MET A 62 -13.01 -12.75 -10.53
CA MET A 62 -12.17 -12.04 -9.57
C MET A 62 -11.78 -12.89 -8.36
N ASN A 63 -10.60 -12.61 -7.84
CA ASN A 63 -10.05 -13.17 -6.61
C ASN A 63 -9.79 -12.07 -5.60
N ILE A 64 -9.61 -12.47 -4.34
CA ILE A 64 -8.98 -11.63 -3.31
C ILE A 64 -7.47 -11.76 -3.47
N GLU A 65 -6.83 -10.68 -3.80
CA GLU A 65 -5.38 -10.61 -3.92
C GLU A 65 -4.73 -10.18 -2.61
N HIS A 66 -3.63 -10.83 -2.24
CA HIS A 66 -2.66 -10.36 -1.27
C HIS A 66 -1.51 -9.71 -2.03
N SER A 67 -1.55 -8.40 -2.21
CA SER A 67 -0.51 -7.69 -2.97
C SER A 67 0.87 -7.92 -2.36
N PHE A 68 0.98 -7.81 -1.04
CA PHE A 68 2.10 -8.29 -0.24
C PHE A 68 1.83 -9.76 0.09
N PRO A 69 2.50 -10.72 -0.56
CA PRO A 69 2.09 -12.11 -0.59
C PRO A 69 2.03 -12.79 0.77
N LYS A 70 0.94 -13.48 1.06
CA LYS A 70 0.74 -14.22 2.32
C LYS A 70 1.82 -15.28 2.59
N SER A 71 2.41 -15.85 1.56
CA SER A 71 3.51 -16.82 1.71
C SER A 71 4.73 -16.23 2.41
N TRP A 72 4.90 -14.90 2.39
CA TRP A 72 6.05 -14.22 2.97
C TRP A 72 6.09 -14.23 4.50
N TRP A 73 4.96 -14.52 5.16
CA TRP A 73 4.92 -14.82 6.60
C TRP A 73 4.49 -16.25 6.90
N GLY A 74 4.51 -17.14 5.90
CA GLY A 74 4.16 -18.54 6.04
C GLY A 74 2.68 -18.85 5.85
N GLY A 75 1.88 -17.93 5.35
CA GLY A 75 0.48 -18.15 4.96
C GLY A 75 -0.51 -18.26 6.12
N ALA A 76 -0.07 -18.00 7.35
CA ALA A 76 -0.96 -18.04 8.51
C ALA A 76 -2.13 -17.06 8.39
N SER A 77 -3.34 -17.52 8.69
CA SER A 77 -4.58 -16.70 8.68
C SER A 77 -4.66 -15.81 9.92
N ASN A 78 -3.72 -14.87 10.00
CA ASN A 78 -3.60 -13.86 11.04
C ASN A 78 -4.20 -12.51 10.61
N GLN A 79 -3.90 -11.42 11.33
CA GLN A 79 -4.37 -10.08 10.98
C GLN A 79 -3.87 -9.66 9.58
N ALA A 80 -2.56 -9.86 9.26
CA ALA A 80 -1.99 -9.51 7.96
C ALA A 80 -2.68 -10.20 6.78
N TYR A 81 -3.17 -11.43 6.99
CA TYR A 81 -3.93 -12.20 6.00
C TYR A 81 -5.30 -11.56 5.66
N LYS A 82 -5.84 -10.76 6.55
CA LYS A 82 -7.19 -10.18 6.47
C LYS A 82 -7.17 -8.66 6.36
N ASP A 83 -6.01 -8.05 6.41
CA ASP A 83 -5.85 -6.59 6.39
C ASP A 83 -6.21 -6.02 5.02
N LEU A 84 -7.23 -5.16 4.97
CA LEU A 84 -7.71 -4.54 3.75
C LEU A 84 -6.68 -3.60 3.10
N TYR A 85 -5.69 -3.10 3.83
CA TYR A 85 -4.57 -2.35 3.22
C TYR A 85 -3.68 -3.25 2.35
N ASN A 86 -3.69 -4.56 2.57
CA ASN A 86 -3.00 -5.54 1.74
C ASN A 86 -3.90 -6.20 0.70
N LEU A 87 -5.21 -6.26 0.97
CA LEU A 87 -6.15 -6.99 0.14
C LEU A 87 -6.78 -6.09 -0.92
N MET A 88 -7.01 -6.64 -2.10
CA MET A 88 -7.76 -5.96 -3.17
C MET A 88 -8.48 -6.97 -4.06
N PRO A 89 -9.59 -6.55 -4.72
CA PRO A 89 -10.18 -7.34 -5.78
C PRO A 89 -9.29 -7.32 -7.02
N CYS A 90 -9.09 -8.44 -7.67
CA CYS A 90 -8.37 -8.50 -8.94
C CYS A 90 -8.82 -9.66 -9.82
N LYS A 91 -8.55 -9.58 -11.13
CA LYS A 91 -8.74 -10.70 -12.06
C LYS A 91 -7.86 -11.89 -11.66
N ALA A 92 -8.47 -13.09 -11.64
CA ALA A 92 -7.77 -14.32 -11.27
C ALA A 92 -6.54 -14.62 -12.16
N ARG A 93 -6.62 -14.28 -13.44
CA ARG A 93 -5.54 -14.52 -14.40
C ARG A 93 -4.27 -13.73 -14.04
N ILE A 94 -4.38 -12.42 -13.85
CA ILE A 94 -3.20 -11.59 -13.54
C ILE A 94 -2.67 -11.87 -12.13
N ASN A 95 -3.56 -12.18 -11.17
CA ASN A 95 -3.17 -12.65 -9.84
C ASN A 95 -2.25 -13.89 -9.95
N SER A 96 -2.67 -14.90 -10.73
CA SER A 96 -1.88 -16.11 -10.94
C SER A 96 -0.54 -15.83 -11.63
N THR A 97 -0.53 -14.92 -12.62
CA THR A 97 0.70 -14.53 -13.33
C THR A 97 1.67 -13.80 -12.40
N LYS A 98 1.18 -12.86 -11.60
CA LYS A 98 1.98 -12.14 -10.60
C LYS A 98 2.54 -13.07 -9.54
N SER A 99 1.78 -14.08 -9.14
CA SER A 99 2.22 -15.04 -8.12
C SER A 99 2.72 -14.32 -6.85
N ASN A 100 3.79 -14.82 -6.23
CA ASN A 100 4.43 -14.21 -5.07
C ASN A 100 5.72 -13.44 -5.41
N PHE A 101 5.86 -12.98 -6.65
CA PHE A 101 7.00 -12.17 -7.04
C PHE A 101 7.00 -10.83 -6.31
N PRO A 102 8.18 -10.31 -5.93
CA PRO A 102 8.30 -9.00 -5.30
C PRO A 102 8.00 -7.87 -6.29
N MET A 103 7.58 -6.75 -5.75
CA MET A 103 7.35 -5.53 -6.52
C MET A 103 8.67 -4.86 -6.86
N GLY A 104 8.88 -4.58 -8.15
CA GLY A 104 10.10 -3.96 -8.66
C GLY A 104 9.98 -3.64 -10.14
N LYS A 105 11.02 -3.05 -10.74
CA LYS A 105 11.04 -2.75 -12.18
C LYS A 105 11.19 -4.03 -13.01
N VAL A 106 10.41 -4.11 -14.08
CA VAL A 106 10.48 -5.17 -15.09
C VAL A 106 11.14 -4.62 -16.34
N GLU A 107 12.30 -5.18 -16.71
CA GLU A 107 13.10 -4.74 -17.85
C GLU A 107 13.03 -5.69 -19.05
N SER A 108 12.67 -6.95 -18.82
CA SER A 108 12.57 -7.94 -19.90
C SER A 108 11.63 -9.09 -19.59
N GLY A 109 11.19 -9.79 -20.65
CA GLY A 109 10.41 -11.02 -20.54
C GLY A 109 9.03 -10.80 -19.90
N ASP A 110 8.40 -9.65 -20.16
CA ASP A 110 7.08 -9.33 -19.63
C ASP A 110 6.03 -10.35 -20.09
N LYS A 111 5.34 -10.95 -19.10
CA LYS A 111 4.23 -11.88 -19.24
C LYS A 111 2.95 -11.37 -18.61
N GLY A 112 2.89 -10.09 -18.30
CA GLY A 112 1.72 -9.43 -17.70
C GLY A 112 0.53 -9.37 -18.66
N ASN A 113 -0.29 -8.35 -18.47
CA ASN A 113 -1.52 -8.16 -19.26
C ASN A 113 -1.52 -6.84 -20.06
N GLY A 114 -0.34 -6.22 -20.26
CA GLY A 114 -0.22 -4.92 -20.93
C GLY A 114 -0.50 -3.73 -20.00
N TRP A 115 -0.91 -3.98 -18.76
CA TRP A 115 -1.16 -3.01 -17.71
C TRP A 115 -0.21 -3.23 -16.52
N THR A 116 -0.33 -4.39 -15.89
CA THR A 116 0.64 -4.87 -14.90
C THR A 116 1.70 -5.69 -15.62
N LYS A 117 2.97 -5.41 -15.39
CA LYS A 117 4.08 -6.18 -15.93
C LYS A 117 4.51 -7.29 -14.96
N VAL A 118 4.91 -8.42 -15.49
CA VAL A 118 5.51 -9.53 -14.73
C VAL A 118 6.67 -10.09 -15.54
N GLY A 119 7.89 -9.93 -15.06
CA GLY A 119 9.07 -10.30 -15.82
C GLY A 119 10.36 -10.18 -15.02
N ARG A 120 11.49 -10.06 -15.71
CA ARG A 120 12.81 -9.98 -15.08
C ARG A 120 13.25 -8.53 -14.93
N GLY A 121 13.82 -8.21 -13.77
CA GLY A 121 14.58 -6.98 -13.55
C GLY A 121 16.00 -7.05 -14.09
N SER A 122 16.78 -5.99 -13.89
CA SER A 122 18.17 -5.87 -14.31
C SER A 122 19.09 -6.93 -13.68
N ASP A 123 18.73 -7.45 -12.51
CA ASP A 123 19.46 -8.51 -11.80
C ASP A 123 19.05 -9.93 -12.24
N GLY A 124 18.18 -10.04 -13.26
CA GLY A 124 17.67 -11.30 -13.80
C GLY A 124 16.61 -12.00 -12.95
N LYS A 125 16.27 -11.48 -11.77
CA LYS A 125 15.23 -12.06 -10.92
C LYS A 125 13.84 -11.65 -11.39
N MET A 126 12.84 -12.40 -10.96
CA MET A 126 11.44 -12.12 -11.28
C MET A 126 10.85 -11.05 -10.37
N TYR A 127 10.15 -10.10 -11.00
CA TYR A 127 9.41 -9.02 -10.36
C TYR A 127 8.04 -8.84 -11.01
N TRP A 128 7.17 -8.13 -10.33
CA TRP A 128 6.01 -7.52 -10.93
C TRP A 128 6.08 -5.99 -10.78
N GLU A 129 5.57 -5.28 -11.76
CA GLU A 129 5.57 -3.81 -11.79
C GLU A 129 4.15 -3.31 -12.03
N PRO A 130 3.61 -2.43 -11.15
CA PRO A 130 2.31 -1.80 -11.35
C PRO A 130 2.32 -0.87 -12.57
N ALA A 131 1.13 -0.62 -13.13
CA ALA A 131 0.94 0.53 -14.01
C ALA A 131 1.28 1.84 -13.29
N ASP A 132 1.75 2.84 -14.04
CA ASP A 132 2.32 4.07 -13.47
C ASP A 132 1.37 4.76 -12.50
N MET A 133 0.08 4.79 -12.80
CA MET A 133 -0.95 5.42 -11.97
C MET A 133 -1.26 4.71 -10.65
N TRP A 134 -0.68 3.53 -10.41
CA TRP A 134 -0.85 2.75 -9.18
C TRP A 134 0.46 2.51 -8.43
N LYS A 135 1.57 3.00 -8.96
CA LYS A 135 2.90 2.79 -8.35
C LYS A 135 2.99 3.36 -6.94
N GLY A 136 2.43 4.53 -6.74
CA GLY A 136 2.38 5.19 -5.43
C GLY A 136 1.50 4.45 -4.44
N ASP A 137 0.28 4.08 -4.86
CA ASP A 137 -0.67 3.31 -4.04
C ASP A 137 -0.03 2.02 -3.51
N PHE A 138 0.59 1.24 -4.40
CA PHE A 138 1.27 0.01 -4.00
C PHE A 138 2.50 0.25 -3.13
N ALA A 139 3.29 1.28 -3.44
CA ALA A 139 4.47 1.64 -2.64
C ALA A 139 4.07 2.00 -1.20
N ARG A 140 3.05 2.84 -1.01
CA ARG A 140 2.51 3.20 0.31
C ARG A 140 1.88 2.00 1.03
N GLY A 141 1.24 1.10 0.28
CA GLY A 141 0.73 -0.16 0.82
C GLY A 141 1.84 -1.10 1.32
N TYR A 142 2.92 -1.24 0.56
CA TYR A 142 4.08 -2.05 0.97
C TYR A 142 4.82 -1.45 2.17
N MET A 143 4.96 -0.12 2.23
CA MET A 143 5.53 0.58 3.39
C MET A 143 4.66 0.37 4.65
N TYR A 144 3.33 0.42 4.49
CA TYR A 144 2.40 0.10 5.57
C TYR A 144 2.60 -1.34 6.07
N MET A 145 2.61 -2.33 5.18
CA MET A 145 2.80 -3.74 5.55
C MET A 145 4.15 -3.97 6.26
N ALA A 146 5.23 -3.38 5.74
CA ALA A 146 6.56 -3.46 6.34
C ALA A 146 6.66 -2.75 7.70
N THR A 147 5.73 -1.87 8.02
CA THR A 147 5.66 -1.16 9.31
C THR A 147 4.71 -1.85 10.27
N ALA A 148 3.47 -2.10 9.85
CA ALA A 148 2.45 -2.72 10.70
C ALA A 148 2.84 -4.13 11.17
N TYR A 149 3.58 -4.86 10.35
CA TYR A 149 3.97 -6.25 10.59
C TYR A 149 5.49 -6.45 10.70
N GLN A 150 6.22 -5.41 11.11
CA GLN A 150 7.69 -5.43 11.22
C GLN A 150 8.26 -6.53 12.13
N ASP A 151 7.46 -7.05 13.05
CA ASP A 151 7.84 -8.10 14.00
C ASP A 151 7.65 -9.52 13.42
N TYR A 152 7.16 -9.64 12.19
CA TYR A 152 6.97 -10.92 11.55
C TYR A 152 8.31 -11.51 11.08
N THR A 153 8.38 -12.85 11.08
CA THR A 153 9.47 -13.57 10.44
C THR A 153 9.17 -13.75 8.96
N TRP A 154 9.94 -13.09 8.11
CA TRP A 154 9.80 -13.16 6.66
C TRP A 154 10.40 -14.44 6.10
N LYS A 155 9.70 -15.09 5.20
CA LYS A 155 10.02 -16.42 4.67
C LYS A 155 10.05 -16.44 3.15
N GLY A 156 10.92 -17.29 2.62
CA GLY A 156 11.05 -17.52 1.18
C GLY A 156 11.97 -16.53 0.47
N THR A 157 12.54 -16.98 -0.62
CA THR A 157 13.53 -16.21 -1.40
C THR A 157 12.95 -14.94 -2.00
N GLN A 158 11.70 -14.98 -2.44
CA GLN A 158 11.01 -13.82 -3.02
C GLN A 158 10.79 -12.71 -1.97
N ALA A 159 10.37 -13.09 -0.75
CA ALA A 159 10.24 -12.14 0.34
C ALA A 159 11.58 -11.45 0.64
N LEU A 160 12.64 -12.24 0.78
CA LEU A 160 13.96 -11.74 1.17
C LEU A 160 14.67 -10.94 0.08
N GLN A 161 14.11 -10.87 -1.14
CA GLN A 161 14.58 -9.92 -2.16
C GLN A 161 14.29 -8.47 -1.76
N ILE A 162 13.14 -8.21 -1.12
CA ILE A 162 12.72 -6.85 -0.74
C ILE A 162 12.63 -6.63 0.76
N LEU A 163 12.64 -7.69 1.55
CA LEU A 163 12.53 -7.65 3.01
C LEU A 163 13.80 -8.16 3.68
N GLN A 164 14.00 -7.72 4.90
CA GLN A 164 14.97 -8.26 5.83
C GLN A 164 14.34 -8.38 7.22
N GLN A 165 14.89 -9.25 8.04
CA GLN A 165 14.43 -9.44 9.40
C GLN A 165 14.69 -8.21 10.27
N GLY A 166 13.80 -7.98 11.23
CA GLY A 166 13.94 -6.91 12.22
C GLY A 166 13.07 -5.68 11.93
N ALA A 167 12.85 -4.93 13.00
CA ALA A 167 11.93 -3.80 13.01
C ALA A 167 12.37 -2.62 12.12
N TYR A 168 13.66 -2.50 11.83
CA TYR A 168 14.20 -1.47 10.96
C TYR A 168 15.41 -2.02 10.17
N PRO A 169 15.53 -1.71 8.89
CA PRO A 169 14.58 -0.96 8.06
C PRO A 169 13.40 -1.82 7.57
N THR A 170 13.38 -3.14 7.80
CA THR A 170 12.42 -4.16 7.33
C THR A 170 12.42 -4.32 5.81
N LEU A 171 12.39 -3.22 5.04
CA LEU A 171 12.60 -3.23 3.59
C LEU A 171 14.09 -3.19 3.25
N GLN A 172 14.50 -3.88 2.19
CA GLN A 172 15.82 -3.75 1.61
C GLN A 172 16.03 -2.33 1.05
N LYS A 173 17.27 -1.82 1.11
CA LYS A 173 17.57 -0.44 0.69
C LYS A 173 17.09 -0.12 -0.72
N TRP A 174 17.39 -0.98 -1.69
CA TRP A 174 16.95 -0.76 -3.07
C TRP A 174 15.43 -0.68 -3.21
N ALA A 175 14.69 -1.50 -2.44
CA ALA A 175 13.25 -1.56 -2.49
C ALA A 175 12.63 -0.27 -1.91
N TYR A 176 13.00 0.16 -0.71
CA TYR A 176 12.44 1.40 -0.16
C TYR A 176 12.86 2.62 -0.98
N THR A 177 14.06 2.65 -1.54
CA THR A 177 14.47 3.74 -2.44
C THR A 177 13.58 3.82 -3.68
N LEU A 178 13.29 2.68 -4.32
CA LEU A 178 12.39 2.61 -5.47
C LEU A 178 10.96 3.02 -5.09
N TYR A 179 10.46 2.52 -3.96
CA TYR A 179 9.09 2.81 -3.52
C TYR A 179 8.91 4.28 -3.13
N ILE A 180 9.91 4.92 -2.55
CA ILE A 180 9.92 6.38 -2.32
C ILE A 180 9.83 7.13 -3.66
N GLN A 181 10.62 6.74 -4.66
CA GLN A 181 10.55 7.36 -5.98
C GLN A 181 9.16 7.22 -6.61
N TRP A 182 8.57 6.03 -6.54
CA TRP A 182 7.23 5.79 -7.08
C TRP A 182 6.15 6.56 -6.33
N ALA A 183 6.20 6.58 -4.99
CA ALA A 183 5.25 7.31 -4.17
C ALA A 183 5.33 8.85 -4.36
N LYS A 184 6.50 9.37 -4.69
CA LYS A 184 6.68 10.79 -5.05
C LYS A 184 6.12 11.13 -6.43
N ALA A 185 6.30 10.21 -7.39
CA ALA A 185 5.81 10.40 -8.77
C ALA A 185 4.28 10.24 -8.85
N ASP A 186 3.72 9.31 -8.09
CA ASP A 186 2.30 9.00 -8.01
C ASP A 186 1.79 9.33 -6.60
N LYS A 187 1.38 10.58 -6.41
CA LYS A 187 0.92 11.12 -5.11
C LYS A 187 -0.48 10.60 -4.78
N PRO A 188 -0.86 10.57 -3.47
CA PRO A 188 -2.22 10.20 -3.09
C PRO A 188 -3.27 11.06 -3.81
N ASN A 189 -4.20 10.39 -4.43
CA ASN A 189 -5.34 11.02 -5.12
C ASN A 189 -6.64 10.81 -4.32
N ALA A 190 -7.74 11.39 -4.80
CA ALA A 190 -9.04 11.31 -4.12
C ALA A 190 -9.50 9.86 -3.88
N LEU A 191 -9.21 8.95 -4.82
CA LEU A 191 -9.59 7.54 -4.73
C LEU A 191 -8.83 6.82 -3.62
N GLU A 192 -7.52 7.03 -3.54
CA GLU A 192 -6.68 6.42 -2.50
C GLU A 192 -7.02 6.98 -1.10
N ILE A 193 -7.25 8.30 -1.00
CA ILE A 193 -7.68 8.95 0.25
C ILE A 193 -9.04 8.41 0.70
N LYS A 194 -10.00 8.30 -0.23
CA LYS A 194 -11.30 7.68 0.06
C LYS A 194 -11.13 6.27 0.58
N ARG A 195 -10.31 5.46 -0.10
CA ARG A 195 -10.02 4.09 0.33
C ARG A 195 -9.44 4.04 1.73
N ASN A 196 -8.45 4.89 2.03
CA ASN A 196 -7.84 4.97 3.36
C ASN A 196 -8.89 5.30 4.44
N ASN A 197 -9.80 6.24 4.15
CA ASN A 197 -10.89 6.59 5.04
C ASN A 197 -11.88 5.42 5.26
N ASP A 198 -12.24 4.71 4.21
CA ASP A 198 -13.22 3.63 4.29
C ASP A 198 -12.64 2.37 4.96
N VAL A 199 -11.38 2.05 4.69
CA VAL A 199 -10.68 0.99 5.45
C VAL A 199 -10.59 1.35 6.93
N ALA A 200 -10.28 2.61 7.25
CA ALA A 200 -10.19 3.05 8.66
C ALA A 200 -11.53 2.94 9.40
N LYS A 201 -12.66 3.20 8.75
CA LYS A 201 -14.00 2.97 9.34
C LYS A 201 -14.23 1.51 9.70
N ILE A 202 -13.69 0.58 8.91
CA ILE A 202 -13.82 -0.86 9.14
C ILE A 202 -12.81 -1.34 10.19
N GLN A 203 -11.53 -1.00 10.02
CA GLN A 203 -10.41 -1.59 10.77
C GLN A 203 -9.98 -0.80 12.00
N GLY A 204 -10.34 0.49 12.08
CA GLY A 204 -9.96 1.38 13.18
C GLY A 204 -8.53 1.91 13.12
N ASN A 205 -7.71 1.44 12.17
CA ASN A 205 -6.37 1.96 11.90
C ASN A 205 -6.31 2.59 10.50
N ARG A 206 -5.27 3.38 10.22
CA ARG A 206 -5.06 4.07 8.95
C ARG A 206 -3.71 3.74 8.36
N ASN A 207 -3.57 3.90 7.03
CA ASN A 207 -2.26 3.93 6.41
C ASN A 207 -1.68 5.36 6.50
N PRO A 208 -0.71 5.61 7.39
CA PRO A 208 -0.17 6.94 7.59
C PRO A 208 0.69 7.43 6.42
N TYR A 209 1.17 6.54 5.56
CA TYR A 209 1.90 6.92 4.35
C TYR A 209 0.98 7.49 3.28
N VAL A 210 -0.33 7.24 3.37
CA VAL A 210 -1.35 7.93 2.57
C VAL A 210 -1.67 9.28 3.19
N ASP A 211 -1.89 9.34 4.51
CA ASP A 211 -2.25 10.58 5.20
C ASP A 211 -1.15 11.64 5.14
N PHE A 212 0.11 11.19 5.26
CA PHE A 212 1.32 12.02 5.24
C PHE A 212 2.28 11.54 4.15
N PRO A 213 2.13 11.99 2.91
CA PRO A 213 2.89 11.49 1.77
C PRO A 213 4.40 11.61 1.89
N ASN A 214 4.90 12.52 2.73
CA ASN A 214 6.32 12.69 2.98
C ASN A 214 6.85 11.82 4.15
N LEU A 215 6.00 11.12 4.88
CA LEU A 215 6.39 10.33 6.06
C LEU A 215 7.47 9.29 5.74
N MET A 216 7.44 8.73 4.53
CA MET A 216 8.43 7.76 4.06
C MET A 216 9.86 8.32 4.04
N GLU A 217 10.04 9.62 3.81
CA GLU A 217 11.36 10.28 3.85
C GLU A 217 11.94 10.30 5.25
N TYR A 218 11.09 10.47 6.25
CA TYR A 218 11.48 10.45 7.67
C TYR A 218 11.73 9.04 8.20
N VAL A 219 11.20 8.02 7.52
CA VAL A 219 11.40 6.62 7.93
C VAL A 219 12.59 6.00 7.19
N TRP A 220 12.73 6.18 5.88
CA TRP A 220 13.72 5.49 5.04
C TRP A 220 14.49 6.40 4.09
N GLY A 221 14.05 7.64 3.87
CA GLY A 221 14.63 8.56 2.91
C GLY A 221 15.63 9.54 3.52
N ASP A 222 15.69 10.72 2.96
CA ASP A 222 16.71 11.72 3.26
C ASP A 222 16.47 12.49 4.55
N SER A 223 15.29 12.35 5.17
CA SER A 223 14.89 13.07 6.39
C SER A 223 14.94 12.22 7.68
N THR A 224 15.63 11.08 7.66
CA THR A 224 15.67 10.16 8.81
C THR A 224 16.30 10.77 10.08
N ASN A 225 17.09 11.81 9.95
CA ASN A 225 17.70 12.56 11.05
C ASN A 225 16.88 13.78 11.49
N ILE A 226 15.71 14.03 10.88
CA ILE A 226 14.82 15.15 11.18
C ILE A 226 13.62 14.61 11.97
N ALA A 227 13.16 15.37 12.98
CA ALA A 227 11.97 15.02 13.72
C ALA A 227 10.71 15.20 12.83
N PHE A 228 9.88 14.16 12.74
CA PHE A 228 8.60 14.26 12.05
C PHE A 228 7.59 15.05 12.90
N ASN A 229 6.96 16.05 12.30
CA ASN A 229 5.89 16.82 12.94
C ASN A 229 4.61 16.74 12.08
N PRO A 230 3.57 16.01 12.54
CA PRO A 230 2.33 15.82 11.78
C PRO A 230 1.52 17.13 11.62
N GLU A 231 1.75 18.14 12.45
CA GLU A 231 1.00 19.41 12.35
C GLU A 231 1.54 20.31 11.23
N THR A 232 2.82 20.21 10.90
CA THR A 232 3.46 21.07 9.89
C THR A 232 3.79 20.34 8.59
N THR A 233 3.70 19.01 8.58
CA THR A 233 3.99 18.23 7.38
C THR A 233 2.84 18.28 6.37
N VAL A 234 3.15 17.97 5.12
CA VAL A 234 2.16 17.88 4.04
C VAL A 234 1.17 16.75 4.32
N LYS A 235 -0.11 17.06 4.27
CA LYS A 235 -1.21 16.09 4.36
C LYS A 235 -1.76 15.78 2.98
N SER A 236 -2.24 14.57 2.76
CA SER A 236 -2.81 14.17 1.47
C SER A 236 -4.02 15.02 1.05
N SER A 237 -4.78 15.55 2.01
CA SER A 237 -5.87 16.50 1.74
C SER A 237 -5.43 17.74 0.96
N ASN A 238 -4.17 18.15 1.04
CA ASN A 238 -3.60 19.25 0.27
C ASN A 238 -3.58 18.98 -1.25
N TYR A 239 -3.60 17.71 -1.67
CA TYR A 239 -3.59 17.33 -3.10
C TYR A 239 -5.00 17.27 -3.72
N VAL A 240 -6.05 17.22 -2.90
CA VAL A 240 -7.43 16.98 -3.37
C VAL A 240 -8.28 18.26 -3.38
N ASN A 241 -7.94 19.25 -2.56
CA ASN A 241 -8.73 20.49 -2.37
C ASN A 241 -8.40 21.61 -3.37
N GLY A 242 -7.92 21.27 -4.57
CA GLY A 242 -8.00 22.20 -5.69
C GLY A 242 -6.83 23.14 -5.94
N ASP A 243 -5.74 23.07 -5.20
CA ASP A 243 -4.47 23.73 -5.59
C ASP A 243 -3.53 22.80 -6.35
N GLY A 244 -4.09 22.03 -7.27
CA GLY A 244 -3.38 21.15 -8.20
C GLY A 244 -2.69 21.94 -9.34
N GLY A 245 -2.07 23.05 -9.04
CA GLY A 245 -1.29 23.85 -9.95
C GLY A 245 0.20 23.70 -9.64
N GLY A 246 0.91 22.95 -10.48
CA GLY A 246 2.35 23.08 -10.65
C GLY A 246 3.18 22.25 -9.67
N GLY A 247 4.05 21.40 -10.25
CA GLY A 247 5.12 20.71 -9.56
C GLY A 247 6.04 21.67 -8.79
N GLY A 248 5.71 21.89 -7.55
CA GLY A 248 6.59 22.49 -6.57
C GLY A 248 7.15 21.38 -5.72
N SER A 249 8.45 21.13 -5.78
CA SER A 249 9.20 20.45 -4.76
C SER A 249 8.91 21.16 -3.45
N VAL A 250 8.10 20.57 -2.59
CA VAL A 250 8.01 21.03 -1.21
C VAL A 250 9.17 20.33 -0.52
N ASP A 251 10.30 21.02 -0.45
CA ASP A 251 11.42 20.63 0.39
C ASP A 251 10.91 20.43 1.83
N PRO A 252 11.45 19.43 2.53
CA PRO A 252 11.19 19.31 3.96
C PRO A 252 11.56 20.63 4.64
N ASP A 253 10.68 21.11 5.51
CA ASP A 253 10.91 22.36 6.28
C ASP A 253 12.31 22.31 6.93
N PRO A 254 13.24 23.18 6.57
CA PRO A 254 14.61 23.14 7.06
C PRO A 254 14.75 23.53 8.53
N ASN A 255 13.65 23.86 9.23
CA ASN A 255 13.73 24.26 10.62
C ASN A 255 12.57 23.70 11.49
N PRO A 256 12.56 22.39 11.79
CA PRO A 256 11.63 21.86 12.77
C PRO A 256 12.02 22.37 14.15
N GLY A 257 11.22 23.25 14.72
CA GLY A 257 11.36 23.62 16.12
C GLY A 257 11.45 22.35 16.99
N THR A 258 12.36 22.35 17.96
CA THR A 258 12.74 21.23 18.82
C THR A 258 11.65 20.69 19.76
N THR A 259 10.40 20.88 19.44
CA THR A 259 9.27 20.36 20.23
C THR A 259 9.04 18.90 19.84
N LYS A 260 9.34 17.99 20.75
CA LYS A 260 8.98 16.57 20.62
C LYS A 260 7.46 16.48 20.60
N VAL A 261 6.86 16.41 19.44
CA VAL A 261 5.42 16.19 19.30
C VAL A 261 5.14 14.72 19.59
N ASN A 262 4.28 14.47 20.55
CA ASN A 262 3.81 13.12 20.85
C ASN A 262 2.82 12.69 19.76
N ILE A 263 3.23 11.75 18.89
CA ILE A 263 2.39 11.23 17.80
C ILE A 263 1.07 10.62 18.30
N TYR A 264 0.99 10.26 19.58
CA TYR A 264 -0.21 9.72 20.22
C TYR A 264 -1.37 10.72 20.33
N GLN A 265 -1.14 12.00 20.09
CA GLN A 265 -2.18 13.04 20.11
C GLN A 265 -2.67 13.46 18.71
N ALA A 266 -2.05 12.97 17.64
CA ALA A 266 -2.57 13.15 16.31
C ALA A 266 -3.83 12.29 16.14
N THR A 267 -4.99 12.87 16.40
CA THR A 267 -6.26 12.28 15.97
C THR A 267 -6.26 12.26 14.47
N PHE A 268 -6.18 11.06 13.91
CA PHE A 268 -6.39 10.84 12.48
C PHE A 268 -7.88 11.11 12.20
N THR A 269 -8.22 12.35 11.89
CA THR A 269 -9.56 12.78 11.44
C THR A 269 -9.67 12.72 9.93
#